data_4b2532791c604afb1f311b2327221cf8
#
_entry.id   4b2532791c604afb1f311b2327221cf8
#
_cell.length_a   1.000
_cell.length_b   1.000
_cell.length_c   1.000
_cell.angle_alpha   90.00
_cell.angle_beta   90.00
_cell.angle_gamma   90.00
#
_symmetry.space_group_name_H-M   'P 1'
#
loop_
_entity.id
_entity.type
_entity.pdbx_description
1 polymer ?
#
loop_
_entity_poly.entity_id
_entity_poly.type
_entity_poly.pdbx_seq_one_letter_code
_entity_poly.pdbx_strand_id
1 'polypeptide(L)'
;MTENRSTVAPIVVRLAQYTKADQEEILGISDDPFGVAWTGLTWLPKEEHFGIRHDGRLVAHAGLLRLPVAIGDAETEVVGVGGVAVSPGMQGQGLARLVVTAALEHARTMGPQHALLFCRPPLVSLYQRLGWHPLDKDVLVEQPEGRLVTMPLRTMVTPLRDDARWPSGPVRLSSLPM
;
A
#
# COMPACT_ATOMS: atom_id res chain seq x y z
N MET A 1 18.81 -27.47 28.73
CA MET A 1 17.46 -26.84 28.85
C MET A 1 17.14 -26.12 27.57
N THR A 2 16.40 -26.77 26.71
CA THR A 2 15.88 -26.17 25.48
C THR A 2 14.65 -25.34 25.87
N GLU A 3 14.81 -24.02 25.94
CA GLU A 3 13.66 -23.14 26.02
C GLU A 3 12.82 -23.31 24.75
N ASN A 4 11.71 -23.97 24.93
CA ASN A 4 10.68 -24.04 23.91
C ASN A 4 10.05 -22.65 23.81
N ARG A 5 10.66 -21.76 23.04
CA ARG A 5 10.03 -20.49 22.65
C ARG A 5 8.83 -20.86 21.79
N SER A 6 7.69 -20.89 22.43
CA SER A 6 6.39 -20.93 21.74
C SER A 6 6.33 -19.70 20.86
N THR A 7 6.70 -19.84 19.60
CA THR A 7 6.56 -18.78 18.58
C THR A 7 5.08 -18.61 18.32
N VAL A 8 4.46 -17.64 19.01
CA VAL A 8 3.10 -17.21 18.69
C VAL A 8 3.13 -16.67 17.27
N ALA A 9 2.28 -17.20 16.40
CA ALA A 9 2.16 -16.72 15.04
C ALA A 9 1.79 -15.21 15.02
N PRO A 10 2.40 -14.39 14.16
CA PRO A 10 2.07 -12.97 14.06
C PRO A 10 0.59 -12.77 13.71
N ILE A 11 -0.06 -11.85 14.40
CA ILE A 11 -1.47 -11.52 14.18
C ILE A 11 -1.54 -10.10 13.66
N VAL A 12 -2.27 -9.91 12.55
CA VAL A 12 -2.58 -8.57 12.03
C VAL A 12 -3.77 -8.02 12.79
N VAL A 13 -3.64 -6.79 13.27
CA VAL A 13 -4.72 -6.06 13.94
C VAL A 13 -5.07 -4.80 13.17
N ARG A 14 -6.34 -4.41 13.23
CA ARG A 14 -6.76 -3.11 12.75
C ARG A 14 -6.37 -2.06 13.76
N LEU A 15 -5.71 -0.99 13.30
CA LEU A 15 -5.27 0.10 14.15
C LEU A 15 -6.32 1.21 14.12
N ALA A 16 -6.71 1.70 15.29
CA ALA A 16 -7.65 2.82 15.39
C ALA A 16 -7.04 4.12 14.88
N GLN A 17 -5.71 4.23 14.95
CA GLN A 17 -4.94 5.37 14.44
C GLN A 17 -3.54 4.91 14.04
N TYR A 18 -2.90 5.68 13.19
CA TYR A 18 -1.51 5.49 12.80
C TYR A 18 -0.84 6.86 12.69
N THR A 19 0.06 7.13 13.59
CA THR A 19 0.72 8.42 13.74
C THR A 19 2.14 8.37 13.17
N LYS A 20 2.78 9.54 13.09
CA LYS A 20 4.19 9.63 12.76
C LYS A 20 5.06 8.84 13.76
N ALA A 21 4.70 8.87 15.05
CA ALA A 21 5.39 8.09 16.07
C ALA A 21 5.28 6.58 15.83
N ASP A 22 4.10 6.10 15.38
CA ASP A 22 3.91 4.71 15.02
C ASP A 22 4.79 4.31 13.82
N GLN A 23 4.88 5.18 12.81
CA GLN A 23 5.76 4.95 11.66
C GLN A 23 7.24 4.93 12.07
N GLU A 24 7.65 5.82 12.94
CA GLU A 24 9.03 5.87 13.45
C GLU A 24 9.36 4.63 14.30
N GLU A 25 8.38 4.06 14.99
CA GLU A 25 8.55 2.79 15.70
C GLU A 25 8.89 1.65 14.76
N ILE A 26 8.30 1.62 13.56
CA ILE A 26 8.57 0.60 12.54
C ILE A 26 9.88 0.85 11.81
N LEU A 27 10.05 2.07 11.27
CA LEU A 27 11.09 2.40 10.29
C LEU A 27 12.25 3.24 10.86
N GLY A 28 12.13 3.71 12.10
CA GLY A 28 13.07 4.66 12.66
C GLY A 28 12.77 6.10 12.22
N ILE A 29 13.54 7.04 12.76
CA ILE A 29 13.40 8.46 12.43
C ILE A 29 14.09 8.72 11.10
N SER A 30 13.34 9.22 10.12
CA SER A 30 13.84 9.54 8.78
C SER A 30 12.97 10.62 8.15
N ASP A 31 13.58 11.49 7.36
CA ASP A 31 12.87 12.48 6.55
C ASP A 31 12.26 11.87 5.28
N ASP A 32 12.74 10.70 4.88
CA ASP A 32 12.29 9.97 3.70
C ASP A 32 12.22 8.46 3.97
N PRO A 33 11.28 8.03 4.84
CA PRO A 33 11.22 6.65 5.30
C PRO A 33 10.93 5.62 4.19
N PHE A 34 10.28 6.05 3.10
CA PHE A 34 9.93 5.17 1.98
C PHE A 34 10.83 5.37 0.75
N GLY A 35 11.79 6.30 0.80
CA GLY A 35 12.69 6.56 -0.31
C GLY A 35 12.01 7.15 -1.55
N VAL A 36 11.00 8.01 -1.37
CA VAL A 36 10.23 8.60 -2.45
C VAL A 36 10.28 10.13 -2.51
N ALA A 37 11.05 10.77 -1.65
CA ALA A 37 11.17 12.24 -1.61
C ALA A 37 11.66 12.83 -2.95
N TRP A 38 12.49 12.07 -3.68
CA TRP A 38 12.99 12.47 -5.00
C TRP A 38 11.89 12.71 -6.04
N THR A 39 10.70 12.14 -5.83
CA THR A 39 9.56 12.33 -6.75
C THR A 39 8.99 13.74 -6.68
N GLY A 40 9.19 14.45 -5.57
CA GLY A 40 8.61 15.77 -5.33
C GLY A 40 7.09 15.77 -5.21
N LEU A 41 6.46 14.60 -5.07
CA LEU A 41 5.01 14.47 -5.02
C LEU A 41 4.46 14.74 -3.63
N THR A 42 3.25 15.29 -3.62
CA THR A 42 2.41 15.39 -2.42
C THR A 42 1.49 14.18 -2.37
N TRP A 43 1.35 13.60 -1.20
CA TRP A 43 0.66 12.32 -0.96
C TRP A 43 -0.51 12.48 0.00
N LEU A 44 -1.59 11.71 -0.23
CA LEU A 44 -2.70 11.63 0.72
C LEU A 44 -2.35 10.72 1.89
N PRO A 45 -2.83 11.03 3.09
CA PRO A 45 -2.80 10.11 4.21
C PRO A 45 -3.75 8.94 3.95
N LYS A 46 -3.45 7.78 4.54
CA LYS A 46 -4.36 6.62 4.53
C LYS A 46 -5.45 6.80 5.56
N GLU A 47 -6.60 6.20 5.32
CA GLU A 47 -7.77 6.32 6.19
C GLU A 47 -7.95 5.11 7.11
N GLU A 48 -7.52 3.94 6.65
CA GLU A 48 -7.60 2.70 7.40
C GLU A 48 -6.22 2.07 7.53
N HIS A 49 -5.95 1.46 8.67
CA HIS A 49 -4.61 1.01 9.02
C HIS A 49 -4.64 -0.40 9.60
N PHE A 50 -3.68 -1.21 9.15
CA PHE A 50 -3.44 -2.57 9.61
C PHE A 50 -2.01 -2.69 10.08
N GLY A 51 -1.79 -3.40 11.18
CA GLY A 51 -0.46 -3.53 11.74
C GLY A 51 -0.21 -4.86 12.42
N ILE A 52 1.07 -5.13 12.63
CA ILE A 52 1.52 -6.29 13.41
C ILE A 52 2.36 -5.76 14.57
N ARG A 53 2.08 -6.27 15.77
CA ARG A 53 2.88 -5.98 16.97
C ARG A 53 3.70 -7.20 17.35
N HIS A 54 4.91 -6.94 17.77
CA HIS A 54 5.81 -7.94 18.33
C HIS A 54 6.43 -7.37 19.60
N ASP A 55 6.27 -8.07 20.70
CA ASP A 55 6.71 -7.61 22.03
C ASP A 55 6.20 -6.20 22.38
N GLY A 56 4.93 -5.93 22.05
CA GLY A 56 4.28 -4.66 22.30
C GLY A 56 4.64 -3.53 21.33
N ARG A 57 5.57 -3.74 20.40
CA ARG A 57 6.01 -2.75 19.43
C ARG A 57 5.37 -3.00 18.07
N LEU A 58 5.02 -1.93 17.38
CA LEU A 58 4.54 -2.02 16.02
C LEU A 58 5.73 -2.31 15.07
N VAL A 59 5.64 -3.41 14.32
CA VAL A 59 6.73 -3.89 13.45
C VAL A 59 6.34 -3.96 11.98
N ALA A 60 5.07 -3.84 11.65
CA ALA A 60 4.59 -3.80 10.27
C ALA A 60 3.31 -2.99 10.15
N HIS A 61 3.08 -2.44 8.97
CA HIS A 61 1.91 -1.62 8.67
C HIS A 61 1.54 -1.72 7.18
N ALA A 62 0.24 -1.62 6.90
CA ALA A 62 -0.31 -1.31 5.58
C ALA A 62 -1.53 -0.41 5.76
N GLY A 63 -1.66 0.59 4.91
CA GLY A 63 -2.78 1.53 4.95
C GLY A 63 -3.62 1.49 3.70
N LEU A 64 -4.89 1.86 3.82
CA LEU A 64 -5.88 1.89 2.75
C LEU A 64 -6.59 3.22 2.67
N LEU A 65 -7.01 3.60 1.48
CA LEU A 65 -8.02 4.62 1.24
C LEU A 65 -8.69 4.40 -0.11
N ARG A 66 -9.90 4.95 -0.30
CA ARG A 66 -10.54 4.98 -1.61
C ARG A 66 -9.99 6.13 -2.43
N LEU A 67 -9.78 5.89 -3.71
CA LEU A 67 -9.28 6.89 -4.66
C LEU A 67 -10.17 6.94 -5.89
N PRO A 68 -10.56 8.13 -6.36
CA PRO A 68 -11.25 8.30 -7.62
C PRO A 68 -10.27 8.09 -8.77
N VAL A 69 -10.65 7.31 -9.77
CA VAL A 69 -9.82 7.01 -10.93
C VAL A 69 -10.65 7.06 -12.21
N ALA A 70 -10.07 7.63 -13.26
CA ALA A 70 -10.59 7.54 -14.61
C ALA A 70 -9.71 6.57 -15.41
N ILE A 71 -10.35 5.60 -16.07
CA ILE A 71 -9.69 4.62 -16.91
C ILE A 71 -10.41 4.63 -18.26
N GLY A 72 -9.75 5.19 -19.29
CA GLY A 72 -10.44 5.50 -20.54
C GLY A 72 -11.60 6.47 -20.28
N ASP A 73 -12.78 6.09 -20.70
CA ASP A 73 -14.01 6.89 -20.50
C ASP A 73 -14.76 6.52 -19.20
N ALA A 74 -14.27 5.54 -18.46
CA ALA A 74 -14.91 5.07 -17.23
C ALA A 74 -14.37 5.84 -16.01
N GLU A 75 -15.28 6.40 -15.23
CA GLU A 75 -14.97 6.95 -13.91
C GLU A 75 -15.40 5.95 -12.84
N THR A 76 -14.46 5.60 -11.94
CA THR A 76 -14.69 4.62 -10.90
C THR A 76 -13.82 4.93 -9.69
N GLU A 77 -13.76 4.00 -8.76
CA GLU A 77 -12.87 4.06 -7.60
C GLU A 77 -11.97 2.83 -7.54
N VAL A 78 -10.80 3.00 -6.95
CA VAL A 78 -9.93 1.92 -6.53
C VAL A 78 -9.65 2.03 -5.03
N VAL A 79 -9.24 0.93 -4.42
CA VAL A 79 -8.67 0.99 -3.08
C VAL A 79 -7.17 1.18 -3.22
N GLY A 80 -6.67 2.33 -2.80
CA GLY A 80 -5.24 2.58 -2.72
C GLY A 80 -4.63 1.87 -1.52
N VAL A 81 -3.52 1.18 -1.74
CA VAL A 81 -2.72 0.55 -0.69
C VAL A 81 -1.39 1.28 -0.60
N GLY A 82 -1.03 1.71 0.57
CA GLY A 82 0.22 2.43 0.76
C GLY A 82 0.73 2.37 2.19
N GLY A 83 1.87 3.00 2.43
CA GLY A 83 2.49 2.96 3.74
C GLY A 83 2.89 1.56 4.18
N VAL A 84 3.11 0.64 3.25
CA VAL A 84 3.56 -0.72 3.55
C VAL A 84 4.97 -0.66 4.11
N ALA A 85 5.11 -1.09 5.35
CA ALA A 85 6.37 -1.01 6.07
C ALA A 85 6.58 -2.25 6.94
N VAL A 86 7.82 -2.69 7.03
CA VAL A 86 8.25 -3.75 7.95
C VAL A 86 9.54 -3.29 8.60
N SER A 87 9.64 -3.43 9.92
CA SER A 87 10.85 -3.09 10.66
C SER A 87 12.07 -3.78 10.06
N PRO A 88 13.20 -3.07 9.87
CA PRO A 88 14.39 -3.65 9.23
C PRO A 88 14.87 -4.95 9.85
N GLY A 89 14.79 -5.10 11.17
CA GLY A 89 15.16 -6.33 11.87
C GLY A 89 14.17 -7.49 11.74
N MET A 90 12.99 -7.24 11.15
CA MET A 90 11.92 -8.23 11.00
C MET A 90 11.62 -8.58 9.54
N GLN A 91 12.41 -8.08 8.60
CA GLN A 91 12.27 -8.40 7.19
C GLN A 91 12.64 -9.87 6.90
N GLY A 92 12.08 -10.42 5.82
CA GLY A 92 12.31 -11.81 5.44
C GLY A 92 11.49 -12.84 6.21
N GLN A 93 10.55 -12.41 7.06
CA GLN A 93 9.70 -13.29 7.88
C GLN A 93 8.25 -13.36 7.39
N GLY A 94 7.95 -12.80 6.22
CA GLY A 94 6.61 -12.82 5.65
C GLY A 94 5.63 -11.80 6.23
N LEU A 95 6.09 -10.81 6.99
CA LEU A 95 5.22 -9.82 7.62
C LEU A 95 4.54 -8.91 6.61
N ALA A 96 5.22 -8.53 5.53
CA ALA A 96 4.63 -7.75 4.45
C ALA A 96 3.45 -8.50 3.81
N ARG A 97 3.62 -9.79 3.54
CA ARG A 97 2.55 -10.66 3.03
C ARG A 97 1.35 -10.66 3.97
N LEU A 98 1.58 -10.86 5.26
CA LEU A 98 0.52 -10.92 6.26
C LEU A 98 -0.27 -9.62 6.34
N VAL A 99 0.40 -8.50 6.45
CA VAL A 99 -0.26 -7.20 6.63
C VAL A 99 -0.97 -6.74 5.35
N VAL A 100 -0.38 -6.97 4.18
CA VAL A 100 -1.01 -6.65 2.88
C VAL A 100 -2.21 -7.57 2.62
N THR A 101 -2.10 -8.87 2.92
CA THR A 101 -3.22 -9.81 2.78
C THR A 101 -4.41 -9.40 3.64
N ALA A 102 -4.17 -9.06 4.90
CA ALA A 102 -5.24 -8.60 5.80
C ALA A 102 -5.88 -7.30 5.31
N ALA A 103 -5.07 -6.35 4.84
CA ALA A 103 -5.57 -5.11 4.25
C ALA A 103 -6.45 -5.39 3.02
N LEU A 104 -6.03 -6.30 2.13
CA LEU A 104 -6.81 -6.67 0.94
C LEU A 104 -8.13 -7.38 1.30
N GLU A 105 -8.14 -8.21 2.31
CA GLU A 105 -9.39 -8.83 2.80
C GLU A 105 -10.39 -7.77 3.22
N HIS A 106 -9.95 -6.75 3.93
CA HIS A 106 -10.80 -5.62 4.26
C HIS A 106 -11.19 -4.80 3.03
N ALA A 107 -10.26 -4.56 2.11
CA ALA A 107 -10.52 -3.83 0.87
C ALA A 107 -11.66 -4.45 0.05
N ARG A 108 -11.81 -5.77 0.08
CA ARG A 108 -12.92 -6.48 -0.59
C ARG A 108 -14.30 -6.07 -0.06
N THR A 109 -14.37 -5.54 1.15
CA THR A 109 -15.62 -5.04 1.75
C THR A 109 -15.91 -3.58 1.42
N MET A 110 -14.97 -2.87 0.81
CA MET A 110 -15.08 -1.42 0.60
C MET A 110 -15.87 -1.03 -0.66
N GLY A 111 -16.05 -1.94 -1.60
CA GLY A 111 -16.85 -1.74 -2.82
C GLY A 111 -16.06 -1.71 -4.12
N PRO A 112 -14.92 -1.01 -4.26
CA PRO A 112 -14.15 -1.01 -5.50
C PRO A 112 -13.75 -2.41 -5.95
N GLN A 113 -13.61 -2.58 -7.27
CA GLN A 113 -13.27 -3.88 -7.86
C GLN A 113 -11.76 -4.18 -7.87
N HIS A 114 -10.94 -3.15 -7.73
CA HIS A 114 -9.48 -3.28 -7.77
C HIS A 114 -8.81 -2.50 -6.65
N ALA A 115 -7.67 -3.02 -6.23
CA ALA A 115 -6.70 -2.29 -5.42
C ALA A 115 -5.54 -1.84 -6.31
N LEU A 116 -4.94 -0.72 -5.94
CA LEU A 116 -3.83 -0.11 -6.65
C LEU A 116 -2.77 0.34 -5.64
N LEU A 117 -1.51 0.18 -5.99
CA LEU A 117 -0.39 0.74 -5.23
C LEU A 117 0.67 1.30 -6.16
N PHE A 118 1.49 2.19 -5.61
CA PHE A 118 2.71 2.67 -6.26
C PHE A 118 3.92 2.18 -5.48
N CYS A 119 4.94 1.71 -6.18
CA CYS A 119 6.16 1.24 -5.55
C CYS A 119 7.40 1.60 -6.37
N ARG A 120 8.54 1.62 -5.70
CA ARG A 120 9.83 1.74 -6.39
C ARG A 120 10.10 0.48 -7.22
N PRO A 121 10.80 0.60 -8.38
CA PRO A 121 11.07 -0.53 -9.26
C PRO A 121 11.62 -1.80 -8.58
N PRO A 122 12.53 -1.72 -7.59
CA PRO A 122 13.04 -2.93 -6.91
C PRO A 122 11.98 -3.73 -6.15
N LEU A 123 10.82 -3.12 -5.84
CA LEU A 123 9.75 -3.77 -5.08
C LEU A 123 8.71 -4.48 -5.97
N VAL A 124 8.78 -4.32 -7.28
CA VAL A 124 7.84 -4.95 -8.22
C VAL A 124 7.79 -6.47 -8.02
N SER A 125 8.94 -7.13 -7.92
CA SER A 125 9.02 -8.58 -7.71
C SER A 125 8.34 -9.03 -6.42
N LEU A 126 8.48 -8.24 -5.34
CA LEU A 126 7.82 -8.53 -4.07
C LEU A 126 6.29 -8.55 -4.25
N TYR A 127 5.74 -7.52 -4.86
CA TYR A 127 4.30 -7.41 -5.05
C TYR A 127 3.78 -8.42 -6.06
N GLN A 128 4.54 -8.77 -7.10
CA GLN A 128 4.18 -9.86 -8.00
C GLN A 128 4.03 -11.19 -7.26
N ARG A 129 4.92 -11.49 -6.33
CA ARG A 129 4.81 -12.70 -5.48
C ARG A 129 3.59 -12.65 -4.54
N LEU A 130 3.08 -11.47 -4.24
CA LEU A 130 1.86 -11.29 -3.45
C LEU A 130 0.57 -11.30 -4.29
N GLY A 131 0.68 -11.53 -5.60
CA GLY A 131 -0.47 -11.60 -6.51
C GLY A 131 -0.83 -10.30 -7.20
N TRP A 132 0.02 -9.28 -7.12
CA TRP A 132 -0.18 -8.03 -7.83
C TRP A 132 0.40 -8.11 -9.24
N HIS A 133 -0.17 -7.31 -10.14
CA HIS A 133 0.24 -7.23 -11.55
C HIS A 133 0.74 -5.82 -11.87
N PRO A 134 1.90 -5.67 -12.51
CA PRO A 134 2.34 -4.36 -12.98
C PRO A 134 1.42 -3.84 -14.07
N LEU A 135 1.11 -2.56 -14.02
CA LEU A 135 0.37 -1.87 -15.05
C LEU A 135 1.38 -1.26 -16.05
N ASP A 136 1.31 -1.69 -17.33
CA ASP A 136 2.24 -1.27 -18.37
C ASP A 136 1.89 0.09 -18.99
N LYS A 137 1.16 0.91 -18.28
CA LYS A 137 0.75 2.24 -18.75
C LYS A 137 1.18 3.28 -17.75
N ASP A 138 1.48 4.47 -18.27
CA ASP A 138 1.67 5.63 -17.44
C ASP A 138 0.39 5.98 -16.73
N VAL A 139 0.51 6.36 -15.46
CA VAL A 139 -0.59 6.83 -14.64
C VAL A 139 -0.39 8.31 -14.38
N LEU A 140 -1.38 9.11 -14.71
CA LEU A 140 -1.41 10.52 -14.34
C LEU A 140 -2.00 10.67 -12.94
N VAL A 141 -1.41 11.53 -12.14
CA VAL A 141 -1.88 11.86 -10.79
C VAL A 141 -2.03 13.36 -10.64
N GLU A 142 -3.03 13.77 -9.89
CA GLU A 142 -3.17 15.17 -9.54
C GLU A 142 -2.16 15.58 -8.46
N GLN A 143 -1.70 16.80 -8.58
CA GLN A 143 -0.84 17.46 -7.60
C GLN A 143 -1.46 18.82 -7.22
N PRO A 144 -0.97 19.47 -6.15
CA PRO A 144 -1.52 20.77 -5.75
C PRO A 144 -1.60 21.75 -6.91
N GLU A 145 -2.60 22.64 -6.86
CA GLU A 145 -2.90 23.65 -7.89
C GLU A 145 -3.40 23.06 -9.21
N GLY A 146 -3.97 21.86 -9.16
CA GLY A 146 -4.55 21.20 -10.33
C GLY A 146 -3.53 20.69 -11.35
N ARG A 147 -2.25 20.61 -11.01
CA ARG A 147 -1.22 20.06 -11.90
C ARG A 147 -1.42 18.57 -12.07
N LEU A 148 -1.25 18.10 -13.31
CA LEU A 148 -1.19 16.68 -13.61
C LEU A 148 0.27 16.27 -13.82
N VAL A 149 0.67 15.20 -13.19
CA VAL A 149 2.02 14.66 -13.23
C VAL A 149 1.96 13.18 -13.58
N THR A 150 2.86 12.73 -14.46
CA THR A 150 3.04 11.29 -14.69
C THR A 150 3.70 10.69 -13.46
N MET A 151 3.09 9.65 -12.90
CA MET A 151 3.63 8.93 -11.74
C MET A 151 5.00 8.35 -12.07
N PRO A 152 6.07 8.75 -11.38
CA PRO A 152 7.42 8.23 -11.64
C PRO A 152 7.67 6.84 -11.04
N LEU A 153 6.83 6.41 -10.11
CA LEU A 153 6.89 5.07 -9.52
C LEU A 153 6.16 4.05 -10.38
N ARG A 154 6.38 2.78 -10.10
CA ARG A 154 5.64 1.69 -10.74
C ARG A 154 4.27 1.56 -10.14
N THR A 155 3.29 1.31 -11.00
CA THR A 155 1.90 1.06 -10.60
C THR A 155 1.62 -0.43 -10.63
N MET A 156 1.09 -0.94 -9.52
CA MET A 156 0.66 -2.33 -9.39
C MET A 156 -0.84 -2.36 -9.11
N VAL A 157 -1.54 -3.32 -9.71
CA VAL A 157 -2.97 -3.51 -9.49
C VAL A 157 -3.26 -4.96 -9.15
N THR A 158 -4.33 -5.20 -8.39
CA THR A 158 -4.83 -6.53 -8.12
C THR A 158 -6.36 -6.50 -8.06
N PRO A 159 -7.06 -7.53 -8.58
CA PRO A 159 -8.51 -7.60 -8.46
C PRO A 159 -8.91 -7.89 -7.00
N LEU A 160 -9.99 -7.27 -6.56
CA LEU A 160 -10.63 -7.51 -5.27
C LEU A 160 -11.82 -8.49 -5.40
N ARG A 161 -12.23 -8.78 -6.63
CA ARG A 161 -13.31 -9.71 -6.97
C ARG A 161 -12.85 -10.63 -8.09
N ASP A 162 -13.34 -11.87 -8.10
CA ASP A 162 -12.92 -12.90 -9.06
C ASP A 162 -13.25 -12.54 -10.51
N ASP A 163 -14.34 -11.78 -10.74
CA ASP A 163 -14.80 -11.35 -12.05
C ASP A 163 -14.30 -9.96 -12.45
N ALA A 164 -13.51 -9.32 -11.62
CA ALA A 164 -13.00 -7.97 -11.89
C ALA A 164 -12.01 -7.98 -13.04
N ARG A 165 -12.22 -7.05 -14.00
CA ARG A 165 -11.32 -6.83 -15.12
C ARG A 165 -10.91 -5.38 -15.17
N TRP A 166 -9.60 -5.14 -15.33
CA TRP A 166 -9.09 -3.79 -15.48
C TRP A 166 -9.52 -3.21 -16.81
N PRO A 167 -10.19 -2.04 -16.84
CA PRO A 167 -10.65 -1.42 -18.07
C PRO A 167 -9.49 -1.02 -19.00
N SER A 168 -9.77 -0.93 -20.29
CA SER A 168 -8.82 -0.43 -21.28
C SER A 168 -8.78 1.10 -21.28
N GLY A 169 -7.63 1.66 -21.63
CA GLY A 169 -7.45 3.08 -21.82
C GLY A 169 -6.47 3.73 -20.86
N PRO A 170 -6.22 5.03 -21.02
CA PRO A 170 -5.32 5.77 -20.15
C PRO A 170 -5.86 5.84 -18.72
N VAL A 171 -4.96 5.86 -17.75
CA VAL A 171 -5.28 5.86 -16.33
C VAL A 171 -4.92 7.20 -15.72
N ARG A 172 -5.89 7.79 -15.03
CA ARG A 172 -5.70 9.05 -14.32
C ARG A 172 -6.31 8.95 -12.93
N LEU A 173 -5.51 9.19 -11.94
CA LEU A 173 -5.97 9.36 -10.57
C LEU A 173 -6.52 10.79 -10.43
N SER A 174 -7.80 10.92 -10.09
CA SER A 174 -8.47 12.22 -9.95
C SER A 174 -8.30 12.81 -8.55
N SER A 175 -7.15 12.52 -7.95
CA SER A 175 -6.75 13.02 -6.63
C SER A 175 -5.22 13.00 -6.52
N LEU A 176 -4.70 13.49 -5.39
CA LEU A 176 -3.32 13.21 -5.01
C LEU A 176 -3.15 11.69 -4.87
N PRO A 177 -1.94 11.15 -5.12
CA PRO A 177 -1.62 9.76 -4.83
C PRO A 177 -1.52 9.51 -3.32
N MET A 178 -1.44 8.23 -2.95
CA MET A 178 -1.29 7.81 -1.55
C MET A 178 0.05 7.13 -1.29
#